data_e09160d1de2ee7ffc4a961c1e73ec2a5
#
_entry.id   e09160d1de2ee7ffc4a961c1e73ec2a5
#
_cell.length_a   1.000
_cell.length_b   1.000
_cell.length_c   1.000
_cell.angle_alpha   90.00
_cell.angle_beta   90.00
_cell.angle_gamma   90.00
#
_symmetry.space_group_name_H-M   'P 1'
#
loop_
_entity.id
_entity.type
_entity.pdbx_description
1 polymer ?
#
loop_
_entity_poly.entity_id
_entity_poly.type
_entity_poly.pdbx_seq_one_letter_code
_entity_poly.pdbx_strand_id
1 'polypeptide(L)'
;RIVKNDHNWKYFGRFSLAMLAQTDFVALFDDDTIPGNRWFENCLESYSEREAIIGGVGLQLNSKENYMDHERFGWPSHNEEITEVDLVGHAWFIHKTHLKYIWEEEPYTWETGEDIHLSAMAQLYGGVPTIVPPHPPLEKEKSSSLYGYELGVDDKTESVTGQQQFFSLRDKCIQHYVSRGWRFVRR
;
A
#
# COMPACT_ATOMS: atom_id res chain seq x y z
N ARG A 1 -6.23 -21.59 -4.37
CA ARG A 1 -5.32 -22.43 -3.57
C ARG A 1 -5.23 -21.82 -2.17
N ILE A 2 -5.39 -22.62 -1.12
CA ILE A 2 -5.23 -22.18 0.27
C ILE A 2 -3.84 -22.62 0.73
N VAL A 3 -3.07 -21.68 1.31
CA VAL A 3 -1.77 -21.95 1.93
C VAL A 3 -1.95 -21.71 3.43
N LYS A 4 -1.69 -22.74 4.23
CA LYS A 4 -1.71 -22.65 5.69
C LYS A 4 -0.26 -22.55 6.20
N ASN A 5 -0.06 -21.70 7.19
CA ASN A 5 1.19 -21.56 7.91
C ASN A 5 0.91 -21.76 9.41
N ASP A 6 1.85 -22.33 10.13
CA ASP A 6 1.83 -22.53 11.58
C ASP A 6 2.26 -21.28 12.35
N HIS A 7 2.82 -20.29 11.66
CA HIS A 7 3.17 -18.99 12.21
C HIS A 7 2.35 -17.87 11.55
N ASN A 8 1.82 -16.97 12.36
CA ASN A 8 1.11 -15.79 11.86
C ASN A 8 2.11 -14.66 11.54
N TRP A 9 2.47 -14.52 10.27
CA TRP A 9 3.33 -13.45 9.76
C TRP A 9 2.62 -12.10 9.62
N LYS A 10 1.39 -12.02 10.11
CA LYS A 10 0.55 -10.82 10.02
C LYS A 10 0.51 -10.28 8.59
N TYR A 11 0.72 -9.00 8.42
CA TYR A 11 0.63 -8.32 7.12
C TYR A 11 1.76 -8.66 6.15
N PHE A 12 2.94 -9.06 6.66
CA PHE A 12 4.11 -9.33 5.82
C PHE A 12 4.03 -10.66 5.06
N GLY A 13 3.29 -11.62 5.56
CA GLY A 13 3.22 -12.97 4.99
C GLY A 13 2.73 -13.00 3.55
N ARG A 14 1.83 -12.10 3.16
CA ARG A 14 1.30 -12.00 1.79
C ARG A 14 2.38 -11.70 0.75
N PHE A 15 3.37 -10.89 1.09
CA PHE A 15 4.46 -10.52 0.19
C PHE A 15 5.43 -11.68 -0.06
N SER A 16 5.66 -12.56 0.93
CA SER A 16 6.51 -13.74 0.73
C SER A 16 5.89 -14.73 -0.25
N LEU A 17 4.57 -14.93 -0.19
CA LEU A 17 3.86 -15.77 -1.15
C LEU A 17 3.85 -15.17 -2.56
N ALA A 18 3.77 -13.85 -2.66
CA ALA A 18 3.82 -13.14 -3.94
C ALA A 18 5.14 -13.38 -4.69
N MET A 19 6.26 -13.58 -3.99
CA MET A 19 7.54 -13.90 -4.63
C MET A 19 7.54 -15.25 -5.41
N LEU A 20 6.60 -16.13 -5.12
CA LEU A 20 6.45 -17.42 -5.83
C LEU A 20 5.67 -17.29 -7.14
N ALA A 21 5.11 -16.13 -7.45
CA ALA A 21 4.41 -15.89 -8.71
C ALA A 21 5.39 -15.98 -9.90
N GLN A 22 4.90 -16.52 -11.02
CA GLN A 22 5.67 -16.65 -12.25
C GLN A 22 5.35 -15.54 -13.27
N THR A 23 4.49 -14.62 -12.89
CA THR A 23 4.08 -13.45 -13.67
C THR A 23 5.01 -12.27 -13.42
N ASP A 24 5.06 -11.33 -14.35
CA ASP A 24 5.85 -10.09 -14.20
C ASP A 24 5.24 -9.17 -13.12
N PHE A 25 3.92 -9.19 -13.00
CA PHE A 25 3.21 -8.42 -12.00
C PHE A 25 2.47 -9.33 -11.02
N VAL A 26 2.34 -8.86 -9.80
CA VAL A 26 1.52 -9.45 -8.74
C VAL A 26 0.58 -8.40 -8.18
N ALA A 27 -0.63 -8.84 -7.83
CA ALA A 27 -1.60 -8.03 -7.11
C ALA A 27 -1.88 -8.64 -5.74
N LEU A 28 -1.92 -7.81 -4.72
CA LEU A 28 -2.23 -8.18 -3.35
C LEU A 28 -3.43 -7.35 -2.89
N PHE A 29 -4.39 -8.02 -2.30
CA PHE A 29 -5.61 -7.38 -1.80
C PHE A 29 -5.82 -7.76 -0.34
N ASP A 30 -6.45 -6.85 0.38
CA ASP A 30 -7.10 -7.19 1.64
C ASP A 30 -8.36 -8.03 1.34
N ASP A 31 -8.81 -8.81 2.28
CA ASP A 31 -9.92 -9.77 2.11
C ASP A 31 -11.30 -9.10 1.96
N ASP A 32 -11.38 -7.82 2.27
CA ASP A 32 -12.55 -6.95 2.09
C ASP A 32 -12.48 -6.05 0.84
N THR A 33 -11.47 -6.25 -0.01
CA THR A 33 -11.21 -5.41 -1.18
C THR A 33 -11.66 -6.08 -2.47
N ILE A 34 -12.63 -5.49 -3.17
CA ILE A 34 -13.13 -5.95 -4.47
C ILE A 34 -12.84 -4.88 -5.53
N PRO A 35 -11.81 -5.07 -6.36
CA PRO A 35 -11.45 -4.07 -7.37
C PRO A 35 -12.50 -4.00 -8.49
N GLY A 36 -12.58 -2.84 -9.10
CA GLY A 36 -13.31 -2.64 -10.34
C GLY A 36 -12.69 -3.47 -11.48
N ASN A 37 -13.49 -3.80 -12.48
CA ASN A 37 -13.08 -4.71 -13.56
C ASN A 37 -12.01 -4.12 -14.51
N ARG A 38 -11.73 -2.80 -14.43
CA ARG A 38 -10.67 -2.09 -15.16
C ARG A 38 -9.51 -1.65 -14.26
N TRP A 39 -9.48 -2.07 -12.99
CA TRP A 39 -8.42 -1.64 -12.09
C TRP A 39 -7.03 -2.14 -12.52
N PHE A 40 -6.92 -3.40 -13.00
CA PHE A 40 -5.65 -3.93 -13.50
C PHE A 40 -5.16 -3.21 -14.75
N GLU A 41 -6.07 -2.89 -15.68
CA GLU A 41 -5.76 -2.10 -16.87
C GLU A 41 -5.22 -0.72 -16.46
N ASN A 42 -5.91 -0.03 -15.56
CA ASN A 42 -5.51 1.25 -14.99
C ASN A 42 -4.12 1.20 -14.35
N CYS A 43 -3.81 0.13 -13.59
CA CYS A 43 -2.49 -0.06 -13.01
C CYS A 43 -1.40 -0.28 -14.07
N LEU A 44 -1.68 -1.08 -15.11
CA LEU A 44 -0.72 -1.32 -16.20
C LEU A 44 -0.45 -0.06 -17.01
N GLU A 45 -1.49 0.72 -17.33
CA GLU A 45 -1.37 2.02 -17.99
C GLU A 45 -0.48 2.96 -17.14
N SER A 46 -0.79 3.10 -15.86
CA SER A 46 -0.03 3.95 -14.94
C SER A 46 1.43 3.49 -14.79
N TYR A 47 1.68 2.18 -14.72
CA TYR A 47 3.04 1.65 -14.65
C TYR A 47 3.82 1.91 -15.94
N SER A 48 3.17 1.85 -17.11
CA SER A 48 3.83 2.12 -18.40
C SER A 48 4.26 3.58 -18.54
N GLU A 49 3.54 4.49 -17.89
CA GLU A 49 3.92 5.91 -17.83
C GLU A 49 5.01 6.16 -16.79
N ARG A 50 4.95 5.44 -15.67
CA ARG A 50 5.87 5.59 -14.57
C ARG A 50 6.08 4.29 -13.80
N GLU A 51 7.27 3.74 -13.88
CA GLU A 51 7.67 2.58 -13.08
C GLU A 51 7.60 2.92 -11.59
N ALA A 52 6.76 2.18 -10.85
CA ALA A 52 6.45 2.45 -9.45
C ALA A 52 5.86 1.22 -8.75
N ILE A 53 5.77 1.28 -7.42
CA ILE A 53 4.84 0.44 -6.65
C ILE A 53 3.50 1.15 -6.63
N ILE A 54 2.45 0.46 -7.07
CA ILE A 54 1.11 1.02 -7.21
C ILE A 54 0.23 0.54 -6.06
N GLY A 55 -0.55 1.45 -5.49
CA GLY A 55 -1.53 1.11 -4.46
C GLY A 55 -2.93 1.61 -4.77
N GLY A 56 -3.92 0.97 -4.17
CA GLY A 56 -5.32 1.40 -4.24
C GLY A 56 -5.64 2.59 -3.35
N VAL A 57 -4.83 2.78 -2.33
CA VAL A 57 -4.85 3.91 -1.40
C VAL A 57 -3.43 4.42 -1.26
N GLY A 58 -3.25 5.73 -1.28
CA GLY A 58 -1.98 6.36 -1.01
C GLY A 58 -2.10 7.53 -0.05
N LEU A 59 -1.05 7.76 0.72
CA LEU A 59 -0.98 8.87 1.65
C LEU A 59 0.21 9.76 1.33
N GLN A 60 -0.01 11.06 1.31
CA GLN A 60 1.03 12.08 1.41
C GLN A 60 1.07 12.60 2.84
N LEU A 61 2.15 12.34 3.54
CA LEU A 61 2.32 12.67 4.94
C LEU A 61 2.71 14.16 5.10
N ASN A 62 2.04 14.85 6.01
CA ASN A 62 2.37 16.23 6.37
C ASN A 62 3.33 16.29 7.55
N SER A 63 3.39 15.22 8.35
CA SER A 63 4.18 15.16 9.57
C SER A 63 4.92 13.82 9.69
N LYS A 64 6.15 13.89 10.19
CA LYS A 64 6.91 12.69 10.56
C LYS A 64 6.57 12.18 11.98
N GLU A 65 5.87 12.99 12.77
CA GLU A 65 5.48 12.66 14.14
C GLU A 65 4.05 12.12 14.26
N ASN A 66 3.21 12.31 13.23
CA ASN A 66 1.79 11.96 13.29
C ASN A 66 1.33 11.36 11.96
N TYR A 67 1.17 10.04 11.94
CA TYR A 67 0.65 9.30 10.79
C TYR A 67 -0.73 9.79 10.34
N MET A 68 -1.58 10.25 11.27
CA MET A 68 -2.93 10.73 10.96
C MET A 68 -2.95 12.10 10.29
N ASP A 69 -1.83 12.82 10.27
CA ASP A 69 -1.69 14.09 9.56
C ASP A 69 -1.21 13.83 8.13
N HIS A 70 -2.16 13.50 7.25
CA HIS A 70 -1.91 13.18 5.86
C HIS A 70 -3.04 13.63 4.93
N GLU A 71 -2.73 13.73 3.65
CA GLU A 71 -3.70 13.75 2.57
C GLU A 71 -3.83 12.38 1.95
N ARG A 72 -5.06 11.98 1.59
CA ARG A 72 -5.38 10.65 1.08
C ARG A 72 -5.78 10.70 -0.39
N PHE A 73 -5.25 9.79 -1.18
CA PHE A 73 -5.54 9.59 -2.60
C PHE A 73 -6.01 8.15 -2.85
N GLY A 74 -6.79 7.96 -3.92
CA GLY A 74 -7.39 6.66 -4.19
C GLY A 74 -8.59 6.40 -3.27
N TRP A 75 -9.00 5.14 -3.18
CA TRP A 75 -10.19 4.75 -2.41
C TRP A 75 -10.07 5.12 -0.91
N PRO A 76 -11.12 5.65 -0.27
CA PRO A 76 -12.42 6.11 -0.78
C PRO A 76 -12.40 7.52 -1.38
N SER A 77 -11.25 8.19 -1.39
CA SER A 77 -11.05 9.48 -2.05
C SER A 77 -10.93 9.29 -3.57
N HIS A 78 -10.79 10.38 -4.29
CA HIS A 78 -10.61 10.39 -5.73
C HIS A 78 -9.35 11.14 -6.11
N ASN A 79 -8.77 10.78 -7.26
CA ASN A 79 -7.71 11.51 -7.94
C ASN A 79 -7.89 11.34 -9.45
N GLU A 80 -7.75 12.43 -10.20
CA GLU A 80 -7.96 12.43 -11.66
C GLU A 80 -6.70 11.96 -12.41
N GLU A 81 -5.52 12.11 -11.81
CA GLU A 81 -4.23 11.83 -12.42
C GLU A 81 -3.43 10.85 -11.55
N ILE A 82 -2.39 10.25 -12.16
CA ILE A 82 -1.40 9.47 -11.44
C ILE A 82 -0.79 10.36 -10.34
N THR A 83 -0.93 9.94 -9.10
CA THR A 83 -0.49 10.74 -7.96
C THR A 83 0.64 10.03 -7.20
N GLU A 84 1.80 10.68 -7.11
CA GLU A 84 2.90 10.19 -6.27
C GLU A 84 2.56 10.42 -4.81
N VAL A 85 2.83 9.42 -3.98
CA VAL A 85 2.50 9.40 -2.56
C VAL A 85 3.67 8.86 -1.74
N ASP A 86 3.66 9.07 -0.42
CA ASP A 86 4.73 8.59 0.45
C ASP A 86 4.62 7.09 0.73
N LEU A 87 3.40 6.59 0.84
CA LEU A 87 3.13 5.17 1.04
C LEU A 87 1.83 4.76 0.37
N VAL A 88 1.74 3.47 0.04
CA VAL A 88 0.56 2.87 -0.58
C VAL A 88 0.11 1.63 0.19
N GLY A 89 -1.20 1.42 0.24
CA GLY A 89 -1.80 0.29 0.94
C GLY A 89 -3.14 -0.16 0.35
N HIS A 90 -3.84 -1.01 1.09
CA HIS A 90 -5.18 -1.56 0.85
C HIS A 90 -5.27 -2.52 -0.35
N ALA A 91 -4.68 -2.17 -1.48
CA ALA A 91 -4.44 -3.02 -2.63
C ALA A 91 -3.09 -2.64 -3.23
N TRP A 92 -2.31 -3.62 -3.63
CA TRP A 92 -1.01 -3.37 -4.27
C TRP A 92 -0.98 -4.00 -5.65
N PHE A 93 -0.37 -3.30 -6.59
CA PHE A 93 0.02 -3.83 -7.89
C PHE A 93 1.50 -3.55 -8.09
N ILE A 94 2.30 -4.62 -8.13
CA ILE A 94 3.74 -4.54 -7.99
C ILE A 94 4.41 -5.35 -9.10
N HIS A 95 5.35 -4.75 -9.82
CA HIS A 95 6.24 -5.53 -10.68
C HIS A 95 7.14 -6.41 -9.80
N LYS A 96 7.28 -7.68 -10.17
CA LYS A 96 7.92 -8.71 -9.34
C LYS A 96 9.32 -8.33 -8.85
N THR A 97 10.08 -7.59 -9.64
CA THR A 97 11.43 -7.11 -9.26
C THR A 97 11.42 -6.17 -8.07
N HIS A 98 10.31 -5.52 -7.76
CA HIS A 98 10.17 -4.60 -6.63
C HIS A 98 9.76 -5.29 -5.33
N LEU A 99 9.26 -6.53 -5.39
CA LEU A 99 8.90 -7.29 -4.18
C LEU A 99 10.09 -7.51 -3.24
N LYS A 100 11.31 -7.52 -3.75
CA LYS A 100 12.51 -7.69 -2.93
C LYS A 100 12.66 -6.60 -1.87
N TYR A 101 12.19 -5.38 -2.15
CA TYR A 101 12.42 -4.23 -1.25
C TYR A 101 11.80 -4.41 0.13
N ILE A 102 10.71 -5.16 0.26
CA ILE A 102 10.13 -5.44 1.59
C ILE A 102 11.04 -6.34 2.45
N TRP A 103 12.04 -6.97 1.83
CA TRP A 103 12.97 -7.91 2.47
C TRP A 103 14.41 -7.39 2.53
N GLU A 104 14.68 -6.16 2.11
CA GLU A 104 16.04 -5.58 2.14
C GLU A 104 16.55 -5.40 3.56
N GLU A 105 15.64 -5.16 4.52
CA GLU A 105 15.95 -5.05 5.94
C GLU A 105 14.84 -5.64 6.78
N GLU A 106 15.15 -5.89 8.05
CA GLU A 106 14.14 -6.23 9.04
C GLU A 106 13.23 -5.01 9.30
N PRO A 107 11.89 -5.20 9.30
CA PRO A 107 10.99 -4.08 9.56
C PRO A 107 11.16 -3.57 11.00
N TYR A 108 10.89 -2.28 11.22
CA TYR A 108 10.91 -1.69 12.55
C TYR A 108 10.04 -2.47 13.55
N THR A 109 8.91 -3.00 13.08
CA THR A 109 8.01 -3.89 13.82
C THR A 109 7.30 -4.84 12.87
N TRP A 110 7.02 -6.05 13.34
CA TRP A 110 6.21 -7.03 12.60
C TRP A 110 4.69 -6.87 12.86
N GLU A 111 4.30 -5.98 13.80
CA GLU A 111 2.91 -5.84 14.22
C GLU A 111 2.05 -5.08 13.21
N THR A 112 2.63 -4.10 12.50
CA THR A 112 1.98 -3.23 11.52
C THR A 112 3.03 -2.49 10.69
N GLY A 113 2.58 -1.69 9.70
CA GLY A 113 3.44 -0.78 8.97
C GLY A 113 4.20 -1.43 7.81
N GLU A 114 3.72 -2.54 7.30
CA GLU A 114 4.28 -3.21 6.11
C GLU A 114 4.22 -2.32 4.87
N ASP A 115 3.18 -1.49 4.75
CA ASP A 115 2.97 -0.49 3.73
C ASP A 115 4.01 0.65 3.82
N ILE A 116 4.27 1.14 5.03
CA ILE A 116 5.30 2.14 5.32
C ILE A 116 6.68 1.55 5.02
N HIS A 117 6.92 0.32 5.49
CA HIS A 117 8.20 -0.37 5.29
C HIS A 117 8.49 -0.59 3.81
N LEU A 118 7.56 -1.19 3.06
CA LEU A 118 7.74 -1.44 1.63
C LEU A 118 8.03 -0.14 0.87
N SER A 119 7.25 0.91 1.13
CA SER A 119 7.39 2.20 0.45
C SER A 119 8.74 2.86 0.77
N ALA A 120 9.15 2.85 2.04
CA ALA A 120 10.43 3.38 2.47
C ALA A 120 11.60 2.58 1.88
N MET A 121 11.56 1.25 1.91
CA MET A 121 12.62 0.40 1.36
C MET A 121 12.72 0.54 -0.16
N ALA A 122 11.60 0.63 -0.87
CA ALA A 122 11.59 0.86 -2.30
C ALA A 122 12.27 2.18 -2.68
N GLN A 123 12.00 3.26 -1.94
CA GLN A 123 12.64 4.55 -2.16
C GLN A 123 14.14 4.49 -1.79
N LEU A 124 14.48 3.99 -0.60
CA LEU A 124 15.85 4.01 -0.07
C LEU A 124 16.81 3.13 -0.88
N TYR A 125 16.38 1.95 -1.31
CA TYR A 125 17.24 0.96 -1.97
C TYR A 125 17.07 0.90 -3.48
N GLY A 126 15.93 1.33 -4.01
CA GLY A 126 15.61 1.26 -5.42
C GLY A 126 15.40 2.60 -6.10
N GLY A 127 15.19 3.67 -5.35
CA GLY A 127 14.71 4.93 -5.91
C GLY A 127 13.34 4.77 -6.57
N VAL A 128 12.60 3.71 -6.22
CA VAL A 128 11.29 3.39 -6.80
C VAL A 128 10.22 4.15 -6.03
N PRO A 129 9.45 5.00 -6.72
CA PRO A 129 8.36 5.75 -6.10
C PRO A 129 7.15 4.86 -5.81
N THR A 130 6.25 5.36 -4.98
CA THR A 130 4.91 4.82 -4.78
C THR A 130 3.89 5.76 -5.39
N ILE A 131 2.90 5.20 -6.10
CA ILE A 131 1.86 5.98 -6.79
C ILE A 131 0.47 5.39 -6.56
N VAL A 132 -0.53 6.24 -6.70
CA VAL A 132 -1.93 5.86 -6.85
C VAL A 132 -2.35 6.13 -8.29
N PRO A 133 -2.90 5.15 -9.01
CA PRO A 133 -3.42 5.36 -10.36
C PRO A 133 -4.67 6.23 -10.31
N PRO A 134 -5.15 6.78 -11.43
CA PRO A 134 -6.37 7.56 -11.44
C PRO A 134 -7.56 6.82 -10.84
N HIS A 135 -8.27 7.48 -9.93
CA HIS A 135 -9.54 7.03 -9.34
C HIS A 135 -10.62 8.09 -9.57
N PRO A 136 -10.98 8.38 -10.83
CA PRO A 136 -11.97 9.43 -11.12
C PRO A 136 -13.35 9.00 -10.63
N PRO A 137 -14.16 9.92 -10.09
CA PRO A 137 -15.44 9.58 -9.44
C PRO A 137 -16.48 9.00 -10.41
N LEU A 138 -16.35 9.29 -11.71
CA LEU A 138 -17.27 8.80 -12.75
C LEU A 138 -16.84 7.47 -13.38
N GLU A 139 -15.60 7.01 -13.14
CA GLU A 139 -15.06 5.76 -13.71
C GLU A 139 -14.83 4.73 -12.59
N LYS A 140 -15.91 4.32 -11.94
CA LYS A 140 -15.85 3.39 -10.78
C LYS A 140 -15.15 2.07 -11.09
N GLU A 141 -15.16 1.63 -12.34
CA GLU A 141 -14.48 0.41 -12.78
C GLU A 141 -12.96 0.47 -12.63
N LYS A 142 -12.40 1.68 -12.57
CA LYS A 142 -10.97 1.90 -12.31
C LYS A 142 -10.61 1.90 -10.82
N SER A 143 -11.60 1.88 -9.93
CA SER A 143 -11.38 1.90 -8.48
C SER A 143 -10.75 0.62 -7.97
N SER A 144 -9.89 0.75 -6.98
CA SER A 144 -9.30 -0.40 -6.26
C SER A 144 -10.30 -1.14 -5.37
N SER A 145 -11.42 -0.51 -5.00
CA SER A 145 -12.46 -1.13 -4.15
C SER A 145 -13.84 -0.63 -4.57
N LEU A 146 -14.40 -1.22 -5.62
CA LEU A 146 -15.68 -0.81 -6.23
C LEU A 146 -16.86 -0.94 -5.27
N TYR A 147 -16.91 -2.03 -4.52
CA TYR A 147 -18.05 -2.40 -3.68
C TYR A 147 -17.81 -2.16 -2.18
N GLY A 148 -16.72 -1.51 -1.80
CA GLY A 148 -16.39 -1.30 -0.39
C GLY A 148 -17.49 -0.60 0.41
N TYR A 149 -18.20 0.36 -0.21
CA TYR A 149 -19.32 1.04 0.44
C TYR A 149 -20.62 0.24 0.46
N GLU A 150 -20.84 -0.63 -0.52
CA GLU A 150 -22.07 -1.41 -0.67
C GLU A 150 -22.06 -2.67 0.18
N LEU A 151 -20.90 -3.28 0.31
CA LEU A 151 -20.73 -4.52 1.09
C LEU A 151 -20.40 -4.25 2.55
N GLY A 152 -20.14 -3.01 2.90
CA GLY A 152 -19.73 -2.59 4.22
C GLY A 152 -18.24 -2.68 4.45
N VAL A 153 -17.73 -1.74 5.23
CA VAL A 153 -16.40 -1.80 5.80
C VAL A 153 -16.52 -2.56 7.11
N ASP A 154 -15.72 -3.59 7.31
CA ASP A 154 -15.69 -4.29 8.59
C ASP A 154 -15.03 -3.39 9.65
N ASP A 155 -15.86 -2.54 10.26
CA ASP A 155 -15.45 -1.64 11.32
C ASP A 155 -15.63 -2.23 12.73
N LYS A 156 -16.12 -3.47 12.83
CA LYS A 156 -16.66 -3.95 14.10
C LYS A 156 -15.85 -5.01 14.83
N THR A 157 -15.07 -5.83 14.17
CA THR A 157 -14.61 -7.03 14.85
C THR A 157 -13.13 -7.18 15.02
N GLU A 158 -12.32 -6.85 14.02
CA GLU A 158 -10.90 -7.20 14.10
C GLU A 158 -9.97 -6.18 13.41
N SER A 159 -10.51 -5.02 13.07
CA SER A 159 -9.68 -3.94 12.55
C SER A 159 -8.62 -3.57 13.57
N VAL A 160 -7.39 -3.91 13.27
CA VAL A 160 -6.22 -3.53 14.11
C VAL A 160 -6.13 -2.01 14.25
N THR A 161 -6.74 -1.28 13.32
CA THR A 161 -6.82 0.21 13.36
C THR A 161 -7.58 0.74 14.58
N GLY A 162 -8.47 -0.05 15.20
CA GLY A 162 -9.16 0.33 16.45
C GLY A 162 -8.29 0.24 17.70
N GLN A 163 -7.07 -0.29 17.61
CA GLN A 163 -6.19 -0.44 18.77
C GLN A 163 -5.34 0.83 18.96
N GLN A 164 -5.37 1.39 20.16
CA GLN A 164 -4.64 2.63 20.51
C GLN A 164 -3.13 2.53 20.19
N GLN A 165 -2.54 1.34 20.27
CA GLN A 165 -1.13 1.11 19.97
C GLN A 165 -0.83 1.13 18.46
N PHE A 166 -1.81 0.89 17.59
CA PHE A 166 -1.64 0.81 16.14
C PHE A 166 -1.05 2.11 15.57
N PHE A 167 -1.68 3.24 15.83
CA PHE A 167 -1.23 4.53 15.31
C PHE A 167 0.12 4.95 15.90
N SER A 168 0.33 4.71 17.18
CA SER A 168 1.62 5.00 17.83
C SER A 168 2.78 4.19 17.26
N LEU A 169 2.54 2.95 16.85
CA LEU A 169 3.56 2.14 16.17
C LEU A 169 3.84 2.67 14.76
N ARG A 170 2.82 3.10 14.03
CA ARG A 170 2.98 3.70 12.69
C ARG A 170 3.75 5.01 12.75
N ASP A 171 3.50 5.87 13.75
CA ASP A 171 4.29 7.07 13.98
C ASP A 171 5.78 6.73 14.15
N LYS A 172 6.08 5.72 14.96
CA LYS A 172 7.46 5.26 15.19
C LYS A 172 8.10 4.67 13.92
N CYS A 173 7.33 3.93 13.10
CA CYS A 173 7.81 3.44 11.81
C CYS A 173 8.23 4.61 10.91
N ILE A 174 7.38 5.63 10.78
CA ILE A 174 7.67 6.82 9.98
C ILE A 174 8.94 7.51 10.48
N GLN A 175 9.03 7.79 11.78
CA GLN A 175 10.20 8.43 12.38
C GLN A 175 11.48 7.63 12.13
N HIS A 176 11.40 6.31 12.27
CA HIS A 176 12.52 5.40 12.00
C HIS A 176 13.02 5.54 10.57
N TYR A 177 12.14 5.43 9.56
CA TYR A 177 12.57 5.46 8.16
C TYR A 177 12.98 6.88 7.72
N VAL A 178 12.33 7.93 8.21
CA VAL A 178 12.75 9.32 7.97
C VAL A 178 14.16 9.57 8.53
N SER A 179 14.48 9.06 9.72
CA SER A 179 15.83 9.17 10.30
C SER A 179 16.90 8.47 9.46
N ARG A 180 16.52 7.52 8.61
CA ARG A 180 17.36 6.76 7.68
C ARG A 180 17.43 7.35 6.28
N GLY A 181 16.72 8.45 6.04
CA GLY A 181 16.78 9.17 4.75
C GLY A 181 15.55 9.02 3.86
N TRP A 182 14.50 8.29 4.33
CA TRP A 182 13.22 8.29 3.61
C TRP A 182 12.65 9.70 3.55
N ARG A 183 12.22 10.13 2.38
CA ARG A 183 11.78 11.50 2.12
C ARG A 183 10.36 11.52 1.63
N PHE A 184 9.58 12.44 2.18
CA PHE A 184 8.23 12.68 1.74
C PHE A 184 8.19 13.39 0.39
N VAL A 185 7.12 13.13 -0.37
CA VAL A 185 6.84 13.77 -1.67
C VAL A 185 6.69 15.28 -1.48
N ARG A 186 5.97 15.69 -0.45
CA ARG A 186 5.87 17.10 -0.04
C ARG A 186 7.02 17.43 0.91
N ARG A 187 7.77 18.43 0.55
CA ARG A 187 8.86 18.96 1.37
C ARG A 187 8.37 20.15 2.17
#